data_a724a7f7ae558ef317a97d31b6772d8f
#
_entry.id   a724a7f7ae558ef317a97d31b6772d8f
#
_cell.length_a   1.000
_cell.length_b   1.000
_cell.length_c   1.000
_cell.angle_alpha   90.00
_cell.angle_beta   90.00
_cell.angle_gamma   90.00
#
_symmetry.space_group_name_H-M   'P 1'
#
loop_
_entity.id
_entity.type
_entity.pdbx_description
1 polymer ?
#
loop_
_entity_poly.entity_id
_entity_poly.type
_entity_poly.pdbx_seq_one_letter_code
_entity_poly.pdbx_strand_id
1 'polypeptide(L)'
;MLPIYLKPDHEYDLIRLGQDNDGGYLVEKESIAKSESLITLGLGYDWSFEKDYYNYTKKPIFCYDHTVNYSSIKKLSRKFAASYFFRSFKPKYFREKYFLKKLIKNIFLYRDYKKFFSSHAHHIETRIGSGIGGTKLDKILEEKKNLFPLFLKIDIEGSEYRILDEILVYQKNLTGIAIELHDVDLH
;
A
#
# COMPACT_ATOMS: atom_id res chain seq x y z
N MET A 1 9.67 -0.32 -25.57
CA MET A 1 11.07 -0.08 -25.07
C MET A 1 11.00 1.17 -24.21
N LEU A 2 11.48 1.14 -22.97
CA LEU A 2 11.45 2.31 -22.09
C LEU A 2 12.25 3.48 -22.71
N PRO A 3 11.74 4.72 -22.64
CA PRO A 3 12.49 5.91 -22.99
C PRO A 3 13.84 5.98 -22.26
N ILE A 4 14.86 6.58 -22.90
CA ILE A 4 16.23 6.55 -22.36
C ILE A 4 16.35 7.21 -20.98
N TYR A 5 15.55 8.23 -20.71
CA TYR A 5 15.54 8.95 -19.43
C TYR A 5 14.86 8.19 -18.29
N LEU A 6 14.18 7.06 -18.60
CA LEU A 6 13.62 6.13 -17.60
C LEU A 6 14.48 4.88 -17.40
N LYS A 7 15.60 4.77 -18.10
CA LYS A 7 16.54 3.66 -17.88
C LYS A 7 17.39 3.95 -16.65
N PRO A 8 17.67 2.92 -15.84
CA PRO A 8 18.56 3.09 -14.70
C PRO A 8 19.98 3.45 -15.16
N ASP A 9 20.62 4.36 -14.45
CA ASP A 9 22.00 4.78 -14.71
C ASP A 9 23.03 3.76 -14.22
N HIS A 10 22.65 2.91 -13.26
CA HIS A 10 23.50 1.92 -12.62
C HIS A 10 22.77 0.58 -12.44
N GLU A 11 23.53 -0.45 -12.16
CA GLU A 11 23.00 -1.73 -11.69
C GLU A 11 22.84 -1.67 -10.17
N TYR A 12 21.68 -2.11 -9.68
CA TYR A 12 21.31 -2.12 -8.27
C TYR A 12 21.04 -3.54 -7.79
N ASP A 13 21.40 -3.84 -6.55
CA ASP A 13 20.97 -5.07 -5.87
C ASP A 13 19.49 -4.94 -5.48
N LEU A 14 18.63 -5.55 -6.27
CA LEU A 14 17.18 -5.44 -6.13
C LEU A 14 16.62 -6.61 -5.31
N ILE A 15 15.66 -6.29 -4.45
CA ILE A 15 14.80 -7.26 -3.80
C ILE A 15 13.34 -7.02 -4.18
N ARG A 16 12.55 -8.06 -4.19
CA ARG A 16 11.09 -7.94 -4.32
C ARG A 16 10.50 -7.88 -2.92
N LEU A 17 9.70 -6.85 -2.66
CA LEU A 17 8.81 -6.75 -1.51
C LEU A 17 7.37 -6.78 -2.01
N GLY A 18 6.49 -7.53 -1.31
CA GLY A 18 5.11 -7.76 -1.71
C GLY A 18 4.92 -8.97 -2.63
N GLN A 19 3.72 -9.14 -3.16
CA GLN A 19 3.33 -10.30 -3.97
C GLN A 19 4.04 -10.32 -5.34
N ASP A 20 4.04 -11.48 -5.99
CA ASP A 20 4.67 -11.64 -7.34
C ASP A 20 3.90 -10.95 -8.47
N ASN A 21 2.67 -10.53 -8.18
CA ASN A 21 1.82 -9.80 -9.13
C ASN A 21 1.62 -8.36 -8.67
N ASP A 22 0.43 -7.82 -8.89
CA ASP A 22 -0.03 -6.55 -8.38
C ASP A 22 0.21 -6.41 -6.86
N GLY A 23 0.73 -5.26 -6.42
CA GLY A 23 1.11 -4.97 -5.02
C GLY A 23 2.54 -5.35 -4.63
N GLY A 24 3.35 -5.91 -5.54
CA GLY A 24 4.76 -6.21 -5.32
C GLY A 24 5.70 -5.37 -6.15
N TYR A 25 6.74 -4.81 -5.51
CA TYR A 25 7.69 -3.88 -6.12
C TYR A 25 9.12 -4.42 -6.03
N LEU A 26 9.89 -4.21 -7.10
CA LEU A 26 11.34 -4.38 -7.08
C LEU A 26 11.96 -3.09 -6.56
N VAL A 27 12.70 -3.18 -5.48
CA VAL A 27 13.32 -2.03 -4.81
C VAL A 27 14.78 -2.32 -4.50
N GLU A 28 15.57 -1.26 -4.43
CA GLU A 28 16.97 -1.40 -4.04
C GLU A 28 17.07 -1.82 -2.57
N LYS A 29 17.85 -2.85 -2.33
CA LYS A 29 18.02 -3.45 -1.03
C LYS A 29 18.70 -2.51 -0.02
N GLU A 30 19.67 -1.74 -0.48
CA GLU A 30 20.39 -0.78 0.34
C GLU A 30 19.48 0.39 0.76
N SER A 31 18.65 0.88 -0.15
CA SER A 31 17.65 1.93 0.13
C SER A 31 16.66 1.49 1.22
N ILE A 32 16.22 0.23 1.19
CA ILE A 32 15.38 -0.34 2.25
C ILE A 32 16.15 -0.44 3.57
N ALA A 33 17.37 -0.95 3.54
CA ALA A 33 18.19 -1.17 4.74
C ALA A 33 18.55 0.14 5.46
N LYS A 34 18.81 1.21 4.70
CA LYS A 34 19.17 2.54 5.23
C LYS A 34 17.97 3.34 5.74
N SER A 35 16.74 2.99 5.39
CA SER A 35 15.57 3.73 5.84
C SER A 35 15.32 3.52 7.34
N GLU A 36 14.90 4.56 8.04
CA GLU A 36 14.49 4.51 9.44
C GLU A 36 12.97 4.28 9.58
N SER A 37 12.21 4.49 8.50
CA SER A 37 10.77 4.22 8.45
C SER A 37 10.29 4.02 7.03
N LEU A 38 9.07 3.46 6.91
CA LEU A 38 8.30 3.40 5.67
C LEU A 38 7.07 4.31 5.79
N ILE A 39 6.85 5.13 4.77
CA ILE A 39 5.56 5.78 4.55
C ILE A 39 4.94 5.17 3.30
N THR A 40 3.71 4.66 3.44
CA THR A 40 2.88 4.16 2.34
C THR A 40 1.71 5.10 2.11
N LEU A 41 1.57 5.59 0.89
CA LEU A 41 0.42 6.37 0.41
C LEU A 41 -0.39 5.47 -0.53
N GLY A 42 -1.61 5.13 -0.11
CA GLY A 42 -2.42 4.09 -0.77
C GLY A 42 -2.04 2.68 -0.31
N LEU A 43 -2.97 2.04 0.38
CA LEU A 43 -2.75 0.71 0.95
C LEU A 43 -3.53 -0.37 0.19
N GLY A 44 -4.74 -0.04 -0.24
CA GLY A 44 -5.65 -1.01 -0.82
C GLY A 44 -5.96 -2.18 0.11
N TYR A 45 -6.30 -3.32 -0.47
CA TYR A 45 -6.55 -4.56 0.26
C TYR A 45 -5.34 -5.51 0.26
N ASP A 46 -4.15 -4.98 -0.05
CA ASP A 46 -2.89 -5.73 -0.02
C ASP A 46 -1.80 -4.91 0.69
N TRP A 47 -1.32 -5.42 1.79
CA TRP A 47 -0.20 -4.86 2.58
C TRP A 47 0.96 -5.83 2.68
N SER A 48 1.13 -6.65 1.66
CA SER A 48 2.24 -7.61 1.59
C SER A 48 3.60 -6.90 1.50
N PHE A 49 3.67 -5.77 0.80
CA PHE A 49 4.88 -4.94 0.72
C PHE A 49 5.29 -4.44 2.12
N GLU A 50 4.34 -3.91 2.87
CA GLU A 50 4.57 -3.38 4.22
C GLU A 50 5.00 -4.49 5.20
N LYS A 51 4.45 -5.69 5.05
CA LYS A 51 4.87 -6.85 5.85
C LYS A 51 6.30 -7.25 5.54
N ASP A 52 6.65 -7.33 4.28
CA ASP A 52 8.00 -7.71 3.85
C ASP A 52 9.00 -6.64 4.27
N TYR A 53 8.65 -5.36 4.13
CA TYR A 53 9.46 -4.27 4.67
C TYR A 53 9.68 -4.42 6.19
N TYR A 54 8.60 -4.67 6.96
CA TYR A 54 8.72 -4.88 8.40
C TYR A 54 9.55 -6.11 8.73
N ASN A 55 9.37 -7.21 8.01
CA ASN A 55 10.13 -8.44 8.23
C ASN A 55 11.63 -8.23 8.00
N TYR A 56 11.97 -7.42 7.01
CA TYR A 56 13.35 -7.12 6.64
C TYR A 56 14.01 -6.11 7.59
N THR A 57 13.31 -5.04 7.97
CA THR A 57 13.89 -3.88 8.66
C THR A 57 13.58 -3.82 10.15
N LYS A 58 12.40 -4.31 10.57
CA LYS A 58 11.78 -4.10 11.90
C LYS A 58 11.53 -2.63 12.23
N LYS A 59 11.54 -1.75 11.23
CA LYS A 59 11.34 -0.30 11.39
C LYS A 59 9.85 0.06 11.37
N PRO A 60 9.46 1.23 11.92
CA PRO A 60 8.07 1.69 11.94
C PRO A 60 7.52 1.93 10.54
N ILE A 61 6.22 1.69 10.38
CA ILE A 61 5.47 1.83 9.13
C ILE A 61 4.24 2.70 9.37
N PHE A 62 4.02 3.67 8.48
CA PHE A 62 2.86 4.56 8.48
C PHE A 62 2.15 4.48 7.13
N CYS A 63 0.94 3.93 7.12
CA CYS A 63 0.13 3.78 5.93
C CYS A 63 -1.01 4.80 5.95
N TYR A 64 -1.16 5.53 4.87
CA TYR A 64 -2.19 6.55 4.69
C TYR A 64 -3.14 6.11 3.58
N ASP A 65 -4.38 5.79 3.96
CA ASP A 65 -5.44 5.39 3.02
C ASP A 65 -6.81 5.66 3.62
N HIS A 66 -7.68 6.32 2.88
CA HIS A 66 -9.05 6.61 3.31
C HIS A 66 -10.06 5.58 2.79
N THR A 67 -9.68 4.74 1.84
CA THR A 67 -10.58 3.78 1.18
C THR A 67 -10.71 2.47 1.95
N VAL A 68 -9.66 2.11 2.67
CA VAL A 68 -9.57 0.88 3.47
C VAL A 68 -9.56 1.23 4.95
N ASN A 69 -10.43 0.58 5.70
CA ASN A 69 -10.44 0.66 7.16
C ASN A 69 -11.04 -0.61 7.77
N TYR A 70 -10.95 -0.71 9.08
CA TYR A 70 -11.50 -1.83 9.82
C TYR A 70 -12.99 -2.10 9.51
N SER A 71 -13.80 -1.03 9.39
CA SER A 71 -15.22 -1.11 9.09
C SER A 71 -15.48 -1.61 7.67
N SER A 72 -14.74 -1.10 6.67
CA SER A 72 -14.87 -1.50 5.27
C SER A 72 -14.53 -2.98 5.07
N ILE A 73 -13.44 -3.45 5.67
CA ILE A 73 -13.03 -4.87 5.61
C ILE A 73 -14.07 -5.76 6.30
N LYS A 74 -14.57 -5.35 7.47
CA LYS A 74 -15.62 -6.07 8.19
C LYS A 74 -16.94 -6.11 7.41
N LYS A 75 -17.32 -5.00 6.78
CA LYS A 75 -18.51 -4.91 5.91
C LYS A 75 -18.37 -5.83 4.70
N LEU A 76 -17.19 -5.88 4.08
CA LEU A 76 -16.89 -6.78 2.97
C LEU A 76 -17.04 -8.24 3.39
N SER A 77 -16.48 -8.64 4.53
CA SER A 77 -16.61 -10.00 5.07
C SER A 77 -18.07 -10.37 5.36
N ARG A 78 -18.86 -9.46 5.95
CA ARG A 78 -20.30 -9.67 6.20
C ARG A 78 -21.11 -9.80 4.91
N LYS A 79 -20.81 -8.98 3.89
CA LYS A 79 -21.48 -9.06 2.57
C LYS A 79 -21.26 -10.41 1.92
N PHE A 80 -20.05 -10.97 2.00
CA PHE A 80 -19.77 -12.30 1.45
C PHE A 80 -20.41 -13.42 2.28
N ALA A 81 -20.45 -13.30 3.61
CA ALA A 81 -21.13 -14.26 4.47
C ALA A 81 -22.64 -14.30 4.18
N ALA A 82 -23.30 -13.15 4.09
CA ALA A 82 -24.71 -13.06 3.73
C ALA A 82 -24.98 -13.63 2.33
N SER A 83 -24.14 -13.27 1.34
CA SER A 83 -24.28 -13.78 -0.02
C SER A 83 -24.10 -15.30 -0.10
N TYR A 84 -23.22 -15.89 0.71
CA TYR A 84 -23.05 -17.33 0.81
C TYR A 84 -24.32 -17.97 1.40
N PHE A 85 -24.82 -17.45 2.52
CA PHE A 85 -26.00 -17.96 3.20
C PHE A 85 -27.25 -17.94 2.30
N PHE A 86 -27.55 -16.81 1.63
CA PHE A 86 -28.71 -16.70 0.74
C PHE A 86 -28.63 -17.55 -0.54
N ARG A 87 -27.40 -17.92 -0.98
CA ARG A 87 -27.19 -18.72 -2.19
C ARG A 87 -27.10 -20.22 -1.93
N SER A 88 -26.86 -20.64 -0.70
CA SER A 88 -26.92 -22.06 -0.29
C SER A 88 -28.31 -22.68 -0.49
N PHE A 89 -29.35 -21.83 -0.63
CA PHE A 89 -30.73 -22.27 -0.96
C PHE A 89 -30.99 -22.45 -2.46
N LYS A 90 -30.03 -22.20 -3.36
CA LYS A 90 -30.19 -22.39 -4.81
C LYS A 90 -29.11 -23.34 -5.34
N PRO A 91 -29.49 -24.56 -5.83
CA PRO A 91 -28.52 -25.56 -6.23
C PRO A 91 -27.86 -25.21 -7.57
N LYS A 92 -26.66 -24.65 -7.54
CA LYS A 92 -25.69 -24.64 -8.63
C LYS A 92 -24.28 -24.81 -8.08
N TYR A 93 -23.84 -26.03 -8.01
CA TYR A 93 -22.60 -26.56 -7.41
C TYR A 93 -21.30 -25.80 -7.71
N PHE A 94 -21.19 -25.16 -8.85
CA PHE A 94 -19.94 -24.51 -9.27
C PHE A 94 -19.73 -23.10 -8.62
N ARG A 95 -20.81 -22.43 -8.22
CA ARG A 95 -20.74 -21.09 -7.61
C ARG A 95 -20.45 -21.12 -6.11
N GLU A 96 -20.79 -22.21 -5.43
CA GLU A 96 -20.62 -22.30 -3.96
C GLU A 96 -19.16 -22.32 -3.54
N LYS A 97 -18.31 -23.10 -4.22
CA LYS A 97 -16.86 -23.16 -3.95
C LYS A 97 -16.17 -21.81 -4.14
N TYR A 98 -16.60 -21.03 -5.13
CA TYR A 98 -16.05 -19.68 -5.37
C TYR A 98 -16.41 -18.73 -4.23
N PHE A 99 -17.67 -18.72 -3.80
CA PHE A 99 -18.10 -17.85 -2.69
C PHE A 99 -17.49 -18.24 -1.36
N LEU A 100 -17.37 -19.53 -1.09
CA LEU A 100 -16.69 -20.03 0.10
C LEU A 100 -15.22 -19.61 0.13
N LYS A 101 -14.50 -19.78 -0.97
CA LYS A 101 -13.10 -19.32 -1.09
C LYS A 101 -13.00 -17.80 -0.83
N LYS A 102 -13.91 -17.02 -1.39
CA LYS A 102 -13.93 -15.56 -1.23
C LYS A 102 -14.27 -15.15 0.22
N LEU A 103 -15.20 -15.85 0.87
CA LEU A 103 -15.53 -15.64 2.28
C LEU A 103 -14.33 -15.96 3.18
N ILE A 104 -13.71 -17.11 2.98
CA ILE A 104 -12.52 -17.53 3.72
C ILE A 104 -11.40 -16.49 3.53
N LYS A 105 -11.10 -16.09 2.28
CA LYS A 105 -10.11 -15.05 1.99
C LYS A 105 -10.39 -13.75 2.76
N ASN A 106 -11.65 -13.29 2.82
CA ASN A 106 -12.01 -12.04 3.51
C ASN A 106 -11.95 -12.16 5.04
N ILE A 107 -12.24 -13.33 5.60
CA ILE A 107 -12.08 -13.58 7.06
C ILE A 107 -10.59 -13.54 7.41
N PHE A 108 -9.74 -14.17 6.60
CA PHE A 108 -8.29 -14.11 6.79
C PHE A 108 -7.76 -12.69 6.62
N LEU A 109 -8.21 -11.95 5.61
CA LEU A 109 -7.85 -10.55 5.38
C LEU A 109 -8.16 -9.68 6.61
N TYR A 110 -9.36 -9.83 7.19
CA TYR A 110 -9.75 -9.10 8.38
C TYR A 110 -8.85 -9.39 9.59
N ARG A 111 -8.58 -10.67 9.85
CA ARG A 111 -7.70 -11.09 10.96
C ARG A 111 -6.28 -10.59 10.76
N ASP A 112 -5.80 -10.67 9.55
CA ASP A 112 -4.48 -10.27 9.15
C ASP A 112 -4.30 -8.76 9.28
N TYR A 113 -5.25 -7.96 8.77
CA TYR A 113 -5.29 -6.51 8.97
C TYR A 113 -5.21 -6.15 10.45
N LYS A 114 -6.12 -6.71 11.25
CA LYS A 114 -6.16 -6.45 12.68
C LYS A 114 -4.82 -6.78 13.36
N LYS A 115 -4.24 -7.93 13.04
CA LYS A 115 -2.97 -8.35 13.63
C LYS A 115 -1.83 -7.41 13.23
N PHE A 116 -1.73 -7.08 11.95
CA PHE A 116 -0.61 -6.29 11.43
C PHE A 116 -0.67 -4.83 11.91
N PHE A 117 -1.82 -4.19 11.78
CA PHE A 117 -2.01 -2.77 12.14
C PHE A 117 -2.21 -2.51 13.64
N SER A 118 -2.37 -3.55 14.46
CA SER A 118 -2.38 -3.37 15.92
C SER A 118 -1.00 -3.52 16.58
N SER A 119 0.00 -4.05 15.85
CA SER A 119 1.29 -4.39 16.48
C SER A 119 2.52 -3.97 15.68
N HIS A 120 2.42 -3.76 14.37
CA HIS A 120 3.60 -3.57 13.51
C HIS A 120 3.57 -2.32 12.64
N ALA A 121 2.39 -1.81 12.34
CA ALA A 121 2.22 -0.65 11.47
C ALA A 121 1.08 0.25 11.98
N HIS A 122 1.12 1.51 11.57
CA HIS A 122 0.07 2.48 11.84
C HIS A 122 -0.73 2.75 10.57
N HIS A 123 -2.04 2.55 10.62
CA HIS A 123 -2.92 2.94 9.53
C HIS A 123 -3.66 4.23 9.89
N ILE A 124 -3.52 5.25 9.06
CA ILE A 124 -4.12 6.57 9.19
C ILE A 124 -5.16 6.73 8.08
N GLU A 125 -6.44 6.80 8.48
CA GLU A 125 -7.55 6.94 7.56
C GLU A 125 -7.63 8.37 7.03
N THR A 126 -6.82 8.71 6.03
CA THR A 126 -6.83 10.03 5.39
C THR A 126 -6.57 9.93 3.90
N ARG A 127 -7.16 10.85 3.15
CA ARG A 127 -6.90 11.02 1.72
C ARG A 127 -5.62 11.84 1.54
N ILE A 128 -4.81 11.48 0.55
CA ILE A 128 -3.62 12.25 0.19
C ILE A 128 -3.98 13.26 -0.90
N GLY A 129 -3.47 14.47 -0.74
CA GLY A 129 -3.61 15.56 -1.70
C GLY A 129 -4.30 16.81 -1.12
N SER A 130 -4.34 17.88 -1.93
CA SER A 130 -4.83 19.22 -1.55
C SER A 130 -6.35 19.40 -1.62
N GLY A 131 -7.13 18.34 -1.86
CA GLY A 131 -8.60 18.41 -1.91
C GLY A 131 -9.25 18.55 -0.53
N ILE A 132 -10.58 18.84 -0.51
CA ILE A 132 -11.35 18.94 0.73
C ILE A 132 -11.21 17.65 1.55
N GLY A 133 -10.75 17.78 2.79
CA GLY A 133 -10.51 16.64 3.69
C GLY A 133 -9.25 15.84 3.40
N GLY A 134 -8.40 16.28 2.46
CA GLY A 134 -7.12 15.66 2.18
C GLY A 134 -5.99 16.20 3.06
N THR A 135 -4.98 15.39 3.26
CA THR A 135 -3.73 15.76 3.92
C THR A 135 -2.62 15.88 2.86
N LYS A 136 -1.90 16.98 2.87
CA LYS A 136 -0.75 17.19 1.99
C LYS A 136 0.41 16.31 2.41
N LEU A 137 1.22 15.89 1.45
CA LEU A 137 2.40 15.08 1.71
C LEU A 137 3.44 15.84 2.54
N ASP A 138 3.66 17.13 2.26
CA ASP A 138 4.60 17.97 3.00
C ASP A 138 4.28 17.99 4.50
N LYS A 139 3.00 18.08 4.87
CA LYS A 139 2.56 18.02 6.27
C LYS A 139 2.90 16.67 6.92
N ILE A 140 2.64 15.56 6.19
CA ILE A 140 2.96 14.21 6.67
C ILE A 140 4.46 14.08 6.91
N LEU A 141 5.28 14.51 5.95
CA LEU A 141 6.73 14.40 6.04
C LEU A 141 7.31 15.28 7.14
N GLU A 142 6.78 16.49 7.33
CA GLU A 142 7.19 17.36 8.44
C GLU A 142 6.84 16.76 9.81
N GLU A 143 5.65 16.19 9.98
CA GLU A 143 5.25 15.48 11.20
C GLU A 143 6.13 14.25 11.49
N LYS A 144 6.74 13.66 10.48
CA LYS A 144 7.58 12.44 10.57
C LYS A 144 9.08 12.73 10.45
N LYS A 145 9.51 13.96 10.49
CA LYS A 145 10.94 14.34 10.30
C LYS A 145 11.91 13.65 11.25
N ASN A 146 11.47 13.27 12.45
CA ASN A 146 12.29 12.52 13.42
C ASN A 146 12.54 11.06 13.01
N LEU A 147 11.91 10.60 11.93
CA LEU A 147 12.00 9.24 11.39
C LEU A 147 12.72 9.21 10.04
N PHE A 148 13.38 10.30 9.67
CA PHE A 148 14.23 10.34 8.48
C PHE A 148 15.57 9.64 8.72
N PRO A 149 16.20 9.09 7.68
CA PRO A 149 15.69 9.01 6.31
C PRO A 149 14.61 7.91 6.15
N LEU A 150 13.66 8.10 5.26
CA LEU A 150 12.56 7.18 5.06
C LEU A 150 12.49 6.61 3.63
N PHE A 151 11.84 5.45 3.49
CA PHE A 151 11.41 4.93 2.20
C PHE A 151 9.94 5.30 1.94
N LEU A 152 9.64 5.72 0.72
CA LEU A 152 8.29 6.17 0.35
C LEU A 152 7.68 5.24 -0.70
N LYS A 153 6.52 4.63 -0.40
CA LYS A 153 5.71 3.90 -1.38
C LYS A 153 4.47 4.74 -1.72
N ILE A 154 4.17 4.85 -3.00
CA ILE A 154 3.08 5.67 -3.53
C ILE A 154 2.26 4.85 -4.53
N ASP A 155 0.96 4.71 -4.24
CA ASP A 155 -0.02 4.02 -5.07
C ASP A 155 -1.41 4.59 -4.73
N ILE A 156 -1.75 5.77 -5.28
CA ILE A 156 -2.91 6.59 -4.90
C ILE A 156 -3.89 6.85 -6.04
N GLU A 157 -3.92 5.92 -7.00
CA GLU A 157 -4.96 5.83 -8.02
C GLU A 157 -5.16 7.15 -8.81
N GLY A 158 -4.06 7.68 -9.39
CA GLY A 158 -4.07 8.86 -10.28
C GLY A 158 -3.87 10.20 -9.57
N SER A 159 -3.53 10.21 -8.28
CA SER A 159 -3.16 11.44 -7.56
C SER A 159 -1.64 11.64 -7.43
N GLU A 160 -0.82 10.75 -7.97
CA GLU A 160 0.64 10.74 -7.89
C GLU A 160 1.25 12.02 -8.44
N TYR A 161 0.77 12.47 -9.61
CA TYR A 161 1.26 13.66 -10.30
C TYR A 161 1.11 14.95 -9.48
N ARG A 162 0.13 14.98 -8.55
CA ARG A 162 -0.17 16.17 -7.74
C ARG A 162 0.77 16.36 -6.55
N ILE A 163 1.55 15.34 -6.23
CA ILE A 163 2.45 15.35 -5.07
C ILE A 163 3.92 15.28 -5.47
N LEU A 164 4.24 15.22 -6.77
CA LEU A 164 5.62 15.11 -7.25
C LEU A 164 6.49 16.28 -6.78
N ASP A 165 5.98 17.51 -6.85
CA ASP A 165 6.73 18.69 -6.40
C ASP A 165 7.01 18.64 -4.90
N GLU A 166 6.06 18.14 -4.09
CA GLU A 166 6.26 17.96 -2.65
C GLU A 166 7.34 16.90 -2.37
N ILE A 167 7.41 15.84 -3.17
CA ILE A 167 8.45 14.79 -3.06
C ILE A 167 9.84 15.40 -3.32
N LEU A 168 9.98 16.23 -4.34
CA LEU A 168 11.26 16.85 -4.71
C LEU A 168 11.85 17.72 -3.58
N VAL A 169 11.01 18.37 -2.80
CA VAL A 169 11.44 19.17 -1.63
C VAL A 169 12.15 18.28 -0.59
N TYR A 170 11.69 17.05 -0.41
CA TYR A 170 12.20 16.11 0.59
C TYR A 170 13.17 15.06 0.04
N GLN A 171 13.60 15.16 -1.22
CA GLN A 171 14.44 14.15 -1.89
C GLN A 171 15.67 13.72 -1.07
N LYS A 172 16.31 14.65 -0.34
CA LYS A 172 17.50 14.38 0.49
C LYS A 172 17.18 13.57 1.76
N ASN A 173 15.92 13.45 2.11
CA ASN A 173 15.42 12.76 3.30
C ASN A 173 14.85 11.39 2.94
N LEU A 174 14.83 11.04 1.64
CA LEU A 174 14.34 9.76 1.15
C LEU A 174 15.52 8.85 0.80
N THR A 175 15.45 7.60 1.26
CA THR A 175 16.40 6.56 0.82
C THR A 175 16.00 5.96 -0.51
N GLY A 176 14.71 5.97 -0.83
CA GLY A 176 14.16 5.47 -2.08
C GLY A 176 12.67 5.71 -2.19
N ILE A 177 12.15 5.54 -3.40
CA ILE A 177 10.73 5.69 -3.72
C ILE A 177 10.31 4.51 -4.58
N ALA A 178 9.17 3.88 -4.21
CA ALA A 178 8.41 3.00 -5.09
C ALA A 178 7.12 3.72 -5.45
N ILE A 179 6.90 3.98 -6.73
CA ILE A 179 5.72 4.70 -7.21
C ILE A 179 5.04 3.93 -8.34
N GLU A 180 3.73 3.78 -8.24
CA GLU A 180 2.87 3.33 -9.31
C GLU A 180 2.19 4.53 -9.95
N LEU A 181 2.43 4.74 -11.24
CA LEU A 181 1.86 5.87 -11.98
C LEU A 181 0.65 5.39 -12.76
N HIS A 182 -0.51 5.97 -12.44
CA HIS A 182 -1.76 5.71 -13.11
C HIS A 182 -2.03 6.74 -14.22
N ASP A 183 -2.90 6.40 -15.16
CA ASP A 183 -3.36 7.31 -16.23
C ASP A 183 -2.23 7.96 -17.05
N VAL A 184 -1.12 7.26 -17.25
CA VAL A 184 0.06 7.77 -17.99
C VAL A 184 -0.26 8.22 -19.41
N ASP A 185 -1.36 7.75 -20.00
CA ASP A 185 -1.80 8.14 -21.34
C ASP A 185 -2.54 9.49 -21.37
N LEU A 186 -2.85 10.06 -20.21
CA LEU A 186 -3.60 11.32 -20.05
C LEU A 186 -2.69 12.52 -19.70
N HIS A 187 -1.40 12.28 -19.56
CA HIS A 187 -0.40 13.26 -19.12
C HIS A 187 0.82 13.30 -20.06
#